data_a91e0d9aebec4aba5a3ab395726274b0
#
_entry.id   a91e0d9aebec4aba5a3ab395726274b0
#
_cell.length_a   1.000
_cell.length_b   1.000
_cell.length_c   1.000
_cell.angle_alpha   90.00
_cell.angle_beta   90.00
_cell.angle_gamma   90.00
#
_symmetry.space_group_name_H-M   'P 1'
#
loop_
_entity.id
_entity.type
_entity.pdbx_description
1 polymer ?
#
loop_
_entity_poly.entity_id
_entity_poly.type
_entity_poly.pdbx_seq_one_letter_code
_entity_poly.pdbx_strand_id
1 'polypeptide(L)'
;MAGWRVIVCGVAVVAATGCASMQSDSVGTTSLYERLGGKAAISAVVDDFIGNVAADSRINRRFAGADIPRLKRMLVDQICQATGGPCTYTGRSMVEAHRGMAVKEAEFDALVDDLVKSLDKFKVGAREKQELLGALGGMKPEIVGQ
;
A
#
# COMPACT_ATOMS: atom_id res chain seq x y z
N MET A 1 84.60 22.97 23.73
CA MET A 1 84.10 23.41 22.42
C MET A 1 83.11 22.40 21.95
N ALA A 2 81.85 22.76 22.00
CA ALA A 2 80.69 21.85 21.91
C ALA A 2 80.32 21.54 20.48
N GLY A 3 80.25 20.25 20.18
CA GLY A 3 79.73 19.77 18.89
C GLY A 3 78.22 19.46 18.95
N TRP A 4 77.49 20.18 18.19
CA TRP A 4 76.02 20.06 18.12
C TRP A 4 75.67 18.95 17.11
N ARG A 5 75.11 17.83 17.62
CA ARG A 5 74.60 16.75 16.78
C ARG A 5 73.12 17.02 16.46
N VAL A 6 72.87 17.32 15.20
CA VAL A 6 71.47 17.42 14.68
C VAL A 6 70.91 16.04 14.44
N ILE A 7 69.87 15.66 15.19
CA ILE A 7 69.11 14.44 14.97
C ILE A 7 67.98 14.78 13.99
N VAL A 8 68.05 14.22 12.79
CA VAL A 8 66.98 14.30 11.79
C VAL A 8 65.98 13.19 12.09
N CYS A 9 64.85 13.52 12.67
CA CYS A 9 63.72 12.59 12.78
C CYS A 9 63.02 12.49 11.42
N GLY A 10 63.14 11.34 10.78
CA GLY A 10 62.38 11.00 9.60
C GLY A 10 60.90 10.73 9.98
N VAL A 11 60.02 11.54 9.45
CA VAL A 11 58.54 11.30 9.55
C VAL A 11 58.16 10.32 8.44
N ALA A 12 57.86 9.08 8.80
CA ALA A 12 57.26 8.11 7.90
C ALA A 12 55.75 8.45 7.76
N VAL A 13 55.36 8.96 6.61
CA VAL A 13 53.93 9.14 6.22
C VAL A 13 53.40 7.80 5.78
N VAL A 14 52.60 7.15 6.62
CA VAL A 14 51.83 5.97 6.27
C VAL A 14 50.56 6.47 5.54
N ALA A 15 50.54 6.32 4.22
CA ALA A 15 49.34 6.53 3.41
C ALA A 15 48.39 5.34 3.64
N ALA A 16 47.40 5.53 4.49
CA ALA A 16 46.28 4.62 4.62
C ALA A 16 45.33 4.84 3.42
N THR A 17 45.43 4.00 2.40
CA THR A 17 44.44 3.87 1.34
C THR A 17 43.18 3.23 1.94
N GLY A 18 42.29 4.07 2.47
CA GLY A 18 40.94 3.65 2.85
C GLY A 18 40.13 3.36 1.58
N CYS A 19 39.88 2.07 1.28
CA CYS A 19 38.80 1.67 0.38
C CYS A 19 37.49 2.07 1.00
N ALA A 20 36.97 3.24 0.60
CA ALA A 20 35.58 3.58 0.84
C ALA A 20 34.73 2.57 0.04
N SER A 21 34.25 1.55 0.71
CA SER A 21 33.15 0.72 0.20
C SER A 21 31.97 1.64 0.00
N MET A 22 31.68 2.02 -1.25
CA MET A 22 30.38 2.59 -1.61
C MET A 22 29.36 1.51 -1.37
N GLN A 23 28.81 1.46 -0.16
CA GLN A 23 27.54 0.83 0.08
C GLN A 23 26.53 1.67 -0.71
N SER A 24 26.10 1.11 -1.84
CA SER A 24 24.89 1.58 -2.51
C SER A 24 23.76 1.30 -1.54
N ASP A 25 23.41 2.28 -0.73
CA ASP A 25 22.11 2.33 -0.07
C ASP A 25 21.08 2.37 -1.20
N SER A 26 20.63 1.17 -1.61
CA SER A 26 19.37 1.05 -2.29
C SER A 26 18.32 1.55 -1.29
N VAL A 27 17.97 2.82 -1.40
CA VAL A 27 16.75 3.36 -0.80
C VAL A 27 15.61 2.61 -1.47
N GLY A 28 15.35 1.40 -1.01
CA GLY A 28 14.16 0.64 -1.35
C GLY A 28 12.99 1.51 -0.93
N THR A 29 12.29 2.07 -1.92
CA THR A 29 11.08 2.83 -1.62
C THR A 29 10.13 1.88 -0.94
N THR A 30 9.85 2.11 0.35
CA THR A 30 8.89 1.36 1.16
C THR A 30 7.59 1.23 0.38
N SER A 31 7.12 0.00 0.18
CA SER A 31 5.90 -0.27 -0.59
C SER A 31 4.70 0.45 0.02
N LEU A 32 3.67 0.74 -0.78
CA LEU A 32 2.44 1.30 -0.23
C LEU A 32 1.83 0.36 0.82
N TYR A 33 1.93 -0.96 0.61
CA TYR A 33 1.51 -1.96 1.60
C TYR A 33 2.16 -1.76 2.98
N GLU A 34 3.46 -1.54 3.02
CA GLU A 34 4.19 -1.30 4.28
C GLU A 34 3.80 0.04 4.91
N ARG A 35 3.67 1.09 4.10
CA ARG A 35 3.23 2.41 4.57
C ARG A 35 1.80 2.41 5.10
N LEU A 36 0.93 1.54 4.58
CA LEU A 36 -0.42 1.32 5.09
C LEU A 36 -0.46 0.52 6.41
N GLY A 37 0.67 -0.03 6.87
CA GLY A 37 0.77 -0.82 8.09
C GLY A 37 0.58 -2.32 7.90
N GLY A 38 0.67 -2.81 6.66
CA GLY A 38 0.62 -4.22 6.32
C GLY A 38 -0.77 -4.85 6.43
N LYS A 39 -0.81 -6.18 6.38
CA LYS A 39 -2.06 -6.95 6.28
C LYS A 39 -3.03 -6.70 7.44
N ALA A 40 -2.52 -6.53 8.66
CA ALA A 40 -3.36 -6.33 9.84
C ALA A 40 -4.10 -4.98 9.77
N ALA A 41 -3.42 -3.90 9.39
CA ALA A 41 -4.03 -2.59 9.24
C ALA A 41 -5.03 -2.57 8.06
N ILE A 42 -4.69 -3.18 6.92
CA ILE A 42 -5.59 -3.34 5.77
C ILE A 42 -6.85 -4.10 6.18
N SER A 43 -6.71 -5.19 6.96
CA SER A 43 -7.87 -5.96 7.44
C SER A 43 -8.80 -5.12 8.32
N ALA A 44 -8.25 -4.31 9.23
CA ALA A 44 -9.06 -3.44 10.08
C ALA A 44 -9.83 -2.38 9.26
N VAL A 45 -9.19 -1.79 8.25
CA VAL A 45 -9.85 -0.86 7.32
C VAL A 45 -10.95 -1.55 6.54
N VAL A 46 -10.70 -2.76 6.00
CA VAL A 46 -11.69 -3.52 5.24
C VAL A 46 -12.88 -3.93 6.12
N ASP A 47 -12.65 -4.28 7.38
CA ASP A 47 -13.73 -4.61 8.31
C ASP A 47 -14.67 -3.43 8.54
N ASP A 48 -14.12 -2.25 8.77
CA ASP A 48 -14.89 -1.01 8.96
C ASP A 48 -15.58 -0.58 7.65
N PHE A 49 -14.88 -0.65 6.52
CA PHE A 49 -15.41 -0.35 5.21
C PHE A 49 -16.66 -1.19 4.87
N ILE A 50 -16.61 -2.49 5.09
CA ILE A 50 -17.79 -3.35 4.87
C ILE A 50 -18.94 -2.99 5.82
N GLY A 51 -18.63 -2.51 7.03
CA GLY A 51 -19.63 -1.95 7.95
C GLY A 51 -20.31 -0.70 7.37
N ASN A 52 -19.55 0.21 6.79
CA ASN A 52 -20.08 1.42 6.13
C ASN A 52 -20.95 1.05 4.92
N VAL A 53 -20.50 0.13 4.06
CA VAL A 53 -21.26 -0.38 2.91
C VAL A 53 -22.58 -1.02 3.35
N ALA A 54 -22.59 -1.78 4.42
CA ALA A 54 -23.84 -2.39 4.95
C ALA A 54 -24.83 -1.35 5.45
N ALA A 55 -24.36 -0.20 5.92
CA ALA A 55 -25.19 0.91 6.38
C ALA A 55 -25.61 1.87 5.27
N ASP A 56 -24.95 1.88 4.11
CA ASP A 56 -25.24 2.78 3.00
C ASP A 56 -26.37 2.28 2.13
N SER A 57 -27.54 2.91 2.23
CA SER A 57 -28.74 2.56 1.46
C SER A 57 -28.58 2.72 -0.06
N ARG A 58 -27.56 3.46 -0.53
CA ARG A 58 -27.28 3.64 -1.96
C ARG A 58 -26.81 2.32 -2.61
N ILE A 59 -26.08 1.47 -1.85
CA ILE A 59 -25.38 0.29 -2.39
C ILE A 59 -25.58 -1.00 -1.60
N ASN A 60 -26.04 -0.97 -0.35
CA ASN A 60 -26.10 -2.14 0.53
C ASN A 60 -26.86 -3.33 -0.08
N ARG A 61 -27.89 -3.07 -0.91
CA ARG A 61 -28.68 -4.12 -1.58
C ARG A 61 -27.83 -5.00 -2.51
N ARG A 62 -26.72 -4.46 -3.06
CA ARG A 62 -25.80 -5.20 -3.92
C ARG A 62 -25.07 -6.31 -3.16
N PHE A 63 -24.96 -6.18 -1.84
CA PHE A 63 -24.23 -7.09 -0.96
C PHE A 63 -25.15 -8.02 -0.15
N ALA A 64 -26.49 -7.92 -0.29
CA ALA A 64 -27.46 -8.66 0.52
C ALA A 64 -27.31 -10.20 0.44
N GLY A 65 -26.80 -10.73 -0.67
CA GLY A 65 -26.55 -12.17 -0.87
C GLY A 65 -25.07 -12.56 -0.83
N ALA A 66 -24.17 -11.65 -0.45
CA ALA A 66 -22.74 -11.89 -0.48
C ALA A 66 -22.26 -12.70 0.75
N ASP A 67 -21.32 -13.62 0.53
CA ASP A 67 -20.53 -14.23 1.60
C ASP A 67 -19.55 -13.16 2.14
N ILE A 68 -19.98 -12.42 3.15
CA ILE A 68 -19.22 -11.30 3.72
C ILE A 68 -17.85 -11.73 4.25
N PRO A 69 -17.69 -12.85 4.98
CA PRO A 69 -16.37 -13.32 5.39
C PRO A 69 -15.43 -13.56 4.20
N ARG A 70 -15.93 -14.16 3.13
CA ARG A 70 -15.16 -14.39 1.90
C ARG A 70 -14.83 -13.07 1.20
N LEU A 71 -15.79 -12.18 1.07
CA LEU A 71 -15.60 -10.86 0.45
C LEU A 71 -14.48 -10.08 1.16
N LYS A 72 -14.50 -10.02 2.48
CA LYS A 72 -13.46 -9.36 3.27
C LYS A 72 -12.08 -9.96 3.00
N ARG A 73 -11.95 -11.28 3.00
CA ARG A 73 -10.66 -11.94 2.69
C ARG A 73 -10.16 -11.57 1.30
N MET A 74 -11.04 -11.61 0.29
CA MET A 74 -10.69 -11.27 -1.09
C MET A 74 -10.26 -9.82 -1.23
N LEU A 75 -10.95 -8.88 -0.59
CA LEU A 75 -10.59 -7.47 -0.58
C LEU A 75 -9.23 -7.23 0.09
N VAL A 76 -8.97 -7.87 1.22
CA VAL A 76 -7.67 -7.77 1.89
C VAL A 76 -6.54 -8.27 1.00
N ASP A 77 -6.71 -9.42 0.35
CA ASP A 77 -5.68 -9.97 -0.52
C ASP A 77 -5.51 -9.14 -1.80
N GLN A 78 -6.59 -8.60 -2.36
CA GLN A 78 -6.56 -7.70 -3.51
C GLN A 78 -5.81 -6.39 -3.20
N ILE A 79 -6.16 -5.73 -2.08
CA ILE A 79 -5.50 -4.50 -1.64
C ILE A 79 -4.01 -4.78 -1.34
N CYS A 80 -3.73 -5.86 -0.62
CA CYS A 80 -2.37 -6.27 -0.31
C CYS A 80 -1.53 -6.43 -1.59
N GLN A 81 -2.02 -7.17 -2.58
CA GLN A 81 -1.33 -7.35 -3.86
C GLN A 81 -1.19 -6.03 -4.63
N ALA A 82 -2.27 -5.25 -4.73
CA ALA A 82 -2.28 -3.99 -5.48
C ALA A 82 -1.36 -2.92 -4.89
N THR A 83 -1.02 -3.04 -3.60
CA THR A 83 -0.15 -2.09 -2.88
C THR A 83 1.30 -2.58 -2.73
N GLY A 84 1.66 -3.69 -3.39
CA GLY A 84 3.02 -4.25 -3.37
C GLY A 84 3.31 -5.10 -2.13
N GLY A 85 2.28 -5.67 -1.50
CA GLY A 85 2.42 -6.66 -0.43
C GLY A 85 2.65 -8.08 -0.94
N PRO A 86 2.94 -9.02 -0.03
CA PRO A 86 3.31 -10.40 -0.37
C PRO A 86 2.12 -11.32 -0.66
N CYS A 87 0.89 -10.79 -0.71
CA CYS A 87 -0.31 -11.57 -0.94
C CYS A 87 -0.50 -11.88 -2.43
N THR A 88 -1.23 -12.96 -2.71
CA THR A 88 -1.70 -13.29 -4.05
C THR A 88 -3.24 -13.26 -4.04
N TYR A 89 -3.83 -12.41 -4.87
CA TYR A 89 -5.26 -12.40 -5.08
C TYR A 89 -5.67 -13.61 -5.93
N THR A 90 -6.50 -14.47 -5.37
CA THR A 90 -6.97 -15.69 -6.02
C THR A 90 -8.47 -15.64 -6.38
N GLY A 91 -9.06 -14.44 -6.29
CA GLY A 91 -10.46 -14.21 -6.65
C GLY A 91 -10.66 -14.15 -8.16
N ARG A 92 -11.94 -13.96 -8.56
CA ARG A 92 -12.30 -13.69 -9.97
C ARG A 92 -11.75 -12.34 -10.40
N SER A 93 -11.48 -12.14 -11.71
CA SER A 93 -11.23 -10.81 -12.25
C SER A 93 -12.39 -9.86 -11.96
N MET A 94 -12.15 -8.54 -12.01
CA MET A 94 -13.21 -7.57 -11.74
C MET A 94 -14.35 -7.70 -12.77
N VAL A 95 -14.03 -7.91 -14.03
CA VAL A 95 -15.05 -8.16 -15.09
C VAL A 95 -15.89 -9.40 -14.77
N GLU A 96 -15.27 -10.52 -14.38
CA GLU A 96 -16.00 -11.75 -14.07
C GLU A 96 -16.82 -11.63 -12.76
N ALA A 97 -16.28 -10.92 -11.77
CA ALA A 97 -16.95 -10.74 -10.50
C ALA A 97 -18.20 -9.85 -10.60
N HIS A 98 -18.20 -8.89 -11.54
CA HIS A 98 -19.29 -7.92 -11.71
C HIS A 98 -20.17 -8.17 -12.94
N ARG A 99 -19.86 -9.19 -13.75
CA ARG A 99 -20.62 -9.52 -14.96
C ARG A 99 -22.11 -9.67 -14.68
N GLY A 100 -22.93 -8.92 -15.44
CA GLY A 100 -24.40 -8.93 -15.32
C GLY A 100 -24.95 -8.15 -14.14
N MET A 101 -24.08 -7.48 -13.36
CA MET A 101 -24.53 -6.64 -12.24
C MET A 101 -25.03 -5.26 -12.68
N ALA A 102 -24.64 -4.79 -13.88
CA ALA A 102 -24.94 -3.46 -14.39
C ALA A 102 -24.66 -2.35 -13.34
N VAL A 103 -23.46 -2.41 -12.72
CA VAL A 103 -23.04 -1.46 -11.70
C VAL A 103 -23.01 -0.07 -12.27
N LYS A 104 -23.71 0.88 -11.63
CA LYS A 104 -23.77 2.27 -12.04
C LYS A 104 -22.57 3.04 -11.50
N GLU A 105 -22.20 4.11 -12.19
CA GLU A 105 -21.14 5.02 -11.75
C GLU A 105 -21.41 5.56 -10.33
N ALA A 106 -22.63 6.02 -10.05
CA ALA A 106 -23.00 6.51 -8.74
C ALA A 106 -22.90 5.45 -7.62
N GLU A 107 -23.07 4.16 -7.94
CA GLU A 107 -22.88 3.07 -6.98
C GLU A 107 -21.40 2.83 -6.71
N PHE A 108 -20.56 2.94 -7.74
CA PHE A 108 -19.12 2.88 -7.58
C PHE A 108 -18.59 4.05 -6.74
N ASP A 109 -19.07 5.27 -7.02
CA ASP A 109 -18.69 6.46 -6.27
C ASP A 109 -19.13 6.37 -4.79
N ALA A 110 -20.32 5.83 -4.52
CA ALA A 110 -20.79 5.57 -3.14
C ALA A 110 -19.90 4.57 -2.41
N LEU A 111 -19.41 3.53 -3.10
CA LEU A 111 -18.45 2.56 -2.55
C LEU A 111 -17.11 3.24 -2.20
N VAL A 112 -16.62 4.12 -3.07
CA VAL A 112 -15.40 4.90 -2.83
C VAL A 112 -15.58 5.84 -1.62
N ASP A 113 -16.74 6.51 -1.49
CA ASP A 113 -17.06 7.34 -0.32
C ASP A 113 -16.93 6.54 0.99
N ASP A 114 -17.48 5.32 1.01
CA ASP A 114 -17.45 4.47 2.21
C ASP A 114 -16.03 4.00 2.54
N LEU A 115 -15.20 3.73 1.53
CA LEU A 115 -13.79 3.43 1.74
C LEU A 115 -13.04 4.65 2.29
N VAL A 116 -13.29 5.84 1.74
CA VAL A 116 -12.68 7.09 2.24
C VAL A 116 -13.02 7.34 3.71
N LYS A 117 -14.27 7.12 4.13
CA LYS A 117 -14.67 7.23 5.55
C LYS A 117 -13.83 6.33 6.45
N SER A 118 -13.59 5.08 6.02
CA SER A 118 -12.76 4.14 6.78
C SER A 118 -11.29 4.58 6.81
N LEU A 119 -10.74 4.99 5.68
CA LEU A 119 -9.36 5.49 5.61
C LEU A 119 -9.16 6.71 6.52
N ASP A 120 -10.14 7.61 6.59
CA ASP A 120 -10.12 8.79 7.47
C ASP A 120 -10.20 8.39 8.95
N LYS A 121 -11.09 7.45 9.29
CA LYS A 121 -11.24 6.91 10.64
C LYS A 121 -9.94 6.29 11.17
N PHE A 122 -9.23 5.55 10.32
CA PHE A 122 -7.94 4.95 10.65
C PHE A 122 -6.76 5.91 10.46
N LYS A 123 -7.01 7.18 10.14
CA LYS A 123 -6.01 8.25 9.98
C LYS A 123 -4.93 7.90 8.95
N VAL A 124 -5.31 7.23 7.88
CA VAL A 124 -4.40 6.95 6.77
C VAL A 124 -3.93 8.26 6.15
N GLY A 125 -2.62 8.40 5.93
CA GLY A 125 -2.01 9.61 5.38
C GLY A 125 -2.60 10.01 4.02
N ALA A 126 -2.63 11.30 3.73
CA ALA A 126 -3.24 11.81 2.49
C ALA A 126 -2.58 11.21 1.24
N ARG A 127 -1.27 11.02 1.27
CA ARG A 127 -0.49 10.41 0.19
C ARG A 127 -0.87 8.94 -0.02
N GLU A 128 -0.86 8.14 1.04
CA GLU A 128 -1.22 6.72 1.02
C GLU A 128 -2.65 6.52 0.55
N LYS A 129 -3.57 7.37 1.03
CA LYS A 129 -4.96 7.38 0.61
C LYS A 129 -5.09 7.66 -0.90
N GLN A 130 -4.40 8.67 -1.42
CA GLN A 130 -4.43 8.99 -2.84
C GLN A 130 -3.85 7.86 -3.70
N GLU A 131 -2.72 7.28 -3.30
CA GLU A 131 -2.09 6.16 -4.01
C GLU A 131 -3.02 4.92 -4.02
N LEU A 132 -3.66 4.59 -2.89
CA LEU A 132 -4.59 3.47 -2.79
C LEU A 132 -5.84 3.69 -3.65
N LEU A 133 -6.47 4.87 -3.54
CA LEU A 133 -7.65 5.20 -4.33
C LEU A 133 -7.34 5.24 -5.83
N GLY A 134 -6.14 5.66 -6.22
CA GLY A 134 -5.67 5.61 -7.61
C GLY A 134 -5.56 4.17 -8.13
N ALA A 135 -4.95 3.28 -7.33
CA ALA A 135 -4.81 1.87 -7.69
C ALA A 135 -6.15 1.16 -7.84
N LEU A 136 -7.09 1.38 -6.90
CA LEU A 136 -8.43 0.80 -6.95
C LEU A 136 -9.32 1.45 -8.02
N GLY A 137 -9.22 2.78 -8.18
CA GLY A 137 -9.95 3.54 -9.21
C GLY A 137 -9.60 3.12 -10.62
N GLY A 138 -8.38 2.64 -10.86
CA GLY A 138 -7.96 2.05 -12.13
C GLY A 138 -8.79 0.83 -12.56
N MET A 139 -9.47 0.17 -11.61
CA MET A 139 -10.35 -0.98 -11.87
C MET A 139 -11.79 -0.56 -12.25
N LYS A 140 -12.15 0.72 -12.15
CA LYS A 140 -13.52 1.23 -12.43
C LYS A 140 -14.06 0.76 -13.80
N PRO A 141 -13.30 0.78 -14.89
CA PRO A 141 -13.80 0.31 -16.21
C PRO A 141 -14.15 -1.18 -16.25
N GLU A 142 -13.57 -1.99 -15.36
CA GLU A 142 -13.83 -3.43 -15.25
C GLU A 142 -15.04 -3.74 -14.35
N ILE A 143 -15.63 -2.73 -13.71
CA ILE A 143 -16.69 -2.86 -12.71
C ILE A 143 -17.97 -2.18 -13.22
N VAL A 144 -17.85 -0.91 -13.62
CA VAL A 144 -19.01 -0.11 -14.06
C VAL A 144 -19.49 -0.58 -15.42
N GLY A 145 -20.80 -0.83 -15.51
CA GLY A 145 -21.46 -1.28 -16.75
C GLY A 145 -21.35 -2.77 -17.05
N GLN A 146 -20.73 -3.55 -16.17
CA GLN A 146 -20.60 -5.00 -16.34
C GLN A 146 -21.88 -5.76 -16.00
#